data_67acfc074c693182935aa1109f2b9aa5
#
_entry.id   67acfc074c693182935aa1109f2b9aa5
#
_cell.length_a   1.000
_cell.length_b   1.000
_cell.length_c   1.000
_cell.angle_alpha   90.00
_cell.angle_beta   90.00
_cell.angle_gamma   90.00
#
_symmetry.space_group_name_H-M   'P 1'
#
loop_
_entity.id
_entity.type
_entity.pdbx_description
1 polymer ?
#
loop_
_entity_poly.entity_id
_entity_poly.type
_entity_poly.pdbx_seq_one_letter_code
_entity_poly.pdbx_strand_id
1 'polypeptide(L)'
;MQQIIAKQSVKNSLISIDRTTNIPLIGAIHIGVIDRGSNLLQVRASTYCNMKCSFCSTAANSREIHNYNYEIDLDYLLDWIKEAVRLKNDEVSQINIDSVGEPTAYPRIAELIRKVKSIQNVEFVTMQSNGTLLTEEKIKALESAGLGRINLSLHSLDDKFSKY
;
A
#
# COMPACT_ATOMS: atom_id res chain seq x y z
N MET A 1 5.75 -27.51 6.03
CA MET A 1 6.03 -26.85 4.73
C MET A 1 5.29 -27.60 3.61
N GLN A 2 3.99 -27.79 3.78
CA GLN A 2 3.12 -28.40 2.77
C GLN A 2 1.75 -27.75 2.90
N GLN A 3 1.20 -27.28 1.78
CA GLN A 3 -0.12 -26.68 1.55
C GLN A 3 -0.17 -25.16 1.34
N ILE A 4 0.62 -24.64 0.40
CA ILE A 4 0.31 -23.39 -0.31
C ILE A 4 0.23 -23.68 -1.82
N ILE A 5 -0.29 -24.83 -2.21
CA ILE A 5 -0.62 -25.10 -3.61
C ILE A 5 -2.09 -25.49 -3.65
N ALA A 6 -2.95 -24.48 -3.69
CA ALA A 6 -4.37 -24.67 -3.91
C ALA A 6 -4.78 -24.04 -5.25
N LYS A 7 -5.06 -24.94 -6.18
CA LYS A 7 -5.93 -24.81 -7.35
C LYS A 7 -5.73 -23.61 -8.30
N GLN A 8 -5.08 -23.91 -9.39
CA GLN A 8 -5.07 -23.17 -10.63
C GLN A 8 -6.49 -22.85 -11.13
N SER A 9 -6.91 -21.61 -10.93
CA SER A 9 -7.66 -20.86 -11.92
C SER A 9 -6.88 -19.59 -12.18
N VAL A 10 -6.69 -19.25 -13.45
CA VAL A 10 -5.82 -18.20 -13.96
C VAL A 10 -6.35 -16.80 -13.59
N LYS A 11 -6.27 -16.46 -12.32
CA LYS A 11 -6.29 -15.09 -11.76
C LYS A 11 -5.03 -14.98 -10.93
N ASN A 12 -4.33 -13.84 -10.99
CA ASN A 12 -3.18 -13.57 -10.12
C ASN A 12 -3.54 -14.01 -8.70
N SER A 13 -2.90 -15.05 -8.21
CA SER A 13 -3.23 -15.58 -6.88
C SER A 13 -2.83 -14.55 -5.84
N LEU A 14 -3.77 -14.15 -5.00
CA LEU A 14 -3.51 -13.27 -3.87
C LEU A 14 -2.97 -14.09 -2.71
N ILE A 15 -1.80 -13.71 -2.21
CA ILE A 15 -1.18 -14.31 -1.03
C ILE A 15 -1.38 -13.35 0.13
N SER A 16 -2.07 -13.79 1.17
CA SER A 16 -2.18 -13.06 2.42
C SER A 16 -0.94 -13.27 3.27
N ILE A 17 -0.39 -12.18 3.78
CA ILE A 17 0.73 -12.16 4.71
C ILE A 17 0.22 -11.71 6.07
N ASP A 18 0.36 -12.57 7.05
CA ASP A 18 -0.06 -12.35 8.44
C ASP A 18 1.01 -12.85 9.43
N ARG A 19 0.69 -12.82 10.72
CA ARG A 19 1.60 -13.29 11.77
C ARG A 19 2.04 -14.74 11.62
N THR A 20 1.24 -15.59 10.97
CA THR A 20 1.57 -17.02 10.76
C THR A 20 2.63 -17.22 9.69
N THR A 21 2.78 -16.29 8.76
CA THR A 21 3.79 -16.34 7.71
C THR A 21 5.20 -16.08 8.23
N ASN A 22 5.34 -15.43 9.39
CA ASN A 22 6.60 -15.09 10.04
C ASN A 22 7.60 -14.35 9.11
N ILE A 23 7.08 -13.50 8.22
CA ILE A 23 7.87 -12.69 7.29
C ILE A 23 8.05 -11.30 7.91
N PRO A 24 9.29 -10.83 8.17
CA PRO A 24 9.52 -9.47 8.64
C PRO A 24 9.09 -8.46 7.57
N LEU A 25 8.40 -7.40 8.00
CA LEU A 25 7.84 -6.40 7.09
C LEU A 25 8.65 -5.09 7.05
N ILE A 26 9.85 -5.06 7.59
CA ILE A 26 10.75 -3.89 7.52
C ILE A 26 11.84 -4.15 6.48
N GLY A 27 12.06 -3.19 5.58
CA GLY A 27 13.14 -3.21 4.60
C GLY A 27 12.83 -3.92 3.28
N ALA A 28 11.68 -4.56 3.14
CA ALA A 28 11.25 -5.12 1.85
C ALA A 28 10.72 -4.01 0.94
N ILE A 29 11.25 -3.91 -0.30
CA ILE A 29 10.87 -2.82 -1.22
C ILE A 29 9.41 -2.94 -1.68
N HIS A 30 8.89 -4.16 -1.83
CA HIS A 30 7.58 -4.39 -2.45
C HIS A 30 6.41 -4.32 -1.47
N ILE A 31 6.63 -4.64 -0.20
CA ILE A 31 5.59 -4.71 0.83
C ILE A 31 6.14 -4.28 2.19
N GLY A 32 5.26 -3.88 3.11
CA GLY A 32 5.61 -3.58 4.49
C GLY A 32 6.05 -2.15 4.70
N VAL A 33 7.08 -1.95 5.51
CA VAL A 33 7.56 -0.64 5.97
C VAL A 33 8.96 -0.37 5.43
N ILE A 34 9.13 0.79 4.80
CA ILE A 34 10.40 1.23 4.22
C ILE A 34 10.83 2.51 4.93
N ASP A 35 12.00 2.48 5.55
CA ASP A 35 12.67 3.67 6.06
C ASP A 35 13.45 4.35 4.94
N ARG A 36 13.23 5.64 4.75
CA ARG A 36 13.94 6.47 3.76
C ARG A 36 15.08 7.29 4.38
N GLY A 37 15.45 7.02 5.62
CA GLY A 37 16.51 7.73 6.33
C GLY A 37 16.13 9.14 6.80
N SER A 38 14.82 9.45 6.87
CA SER A 38 14.27 10.72 7.33
C SER A 38 13.18 10.48 8.39
N ASN A 39 12.46 11.51 8.80
CA ASN A 39 11.28 11.42 9.67
C ASN A 39 10.03 10.83 8.96
N LEU A 40 10.18 10.30 7.74
CA LEU A 40 9.12 9.69 6.96
C LEU A 40 9.31 8.18 6.88
N LEU A 41 8.24 7.42 7.13
CA LEU A 41 8.13 6.01 6.77
C LEU A 41 7.19 5.85 5.57
N GLN A 42 7.56 4.95 4.66
CA GLN A 42 6.74 4.55 3.55
C GLN A 42 6.09 3.19 3.86
N VAL A 43 4.77 3.08 3.67
CA VAL A 43 3.99 1.89 4.03
C VAL A 43 3.31 1.32 2.80
N ARG A 44 3.48 0.02 2.58
CA ARG A 44 2.95 -0.74 1.44
C ARG A 44 2.15 -1.94 1.92
N ALA A 45 0.82 -1.82 1.89
CA ALA A 45 -0.09 -2.85 2.40
C ALA A 45 -0.38 -3.96 1.40
N SER A 46 -0.23 -3.68 0.09
CA SER A 46 -0.48 -4.67 -0.98
C SER A 46 0.38 -4.37 -2.21
N THR A 47 0.43 -5.33 -3.14
CA THR A 47 1.20 -5.18 -4.39
C THR A 47 0.32 -5.10 -5.63
N TYR A 48 -0.98 -5.37 -5.53
CA TYR A 48 -1.81 -5.43 -6.72
C TYR A 48 -2.26 -4.04 -7.20
N CYS A 49 -2.55 -3.96 -8.50
CA CYS A 49 -3.02 -2.76 -9.16
C CYS A 49 -4.23 -3.08 -10.05
N ASN A 50 -5.16 -2.17 -10.13
CA ASN A 50 -6.31 -2.29 -11.03
C ASN A 50 -6.02 -1.81 -12.46
N MET A 51 -4.83 -1.22 -12.69
CA MET A 51 -4.39 -0.74 -14.01
C MET A 51 -3.24 -1.58 -14.56
N LYS A 52 -3.06 -1.53 -15.88
CA LYS A 52 -1.95 -2.17 -16.61
C LYS A 52 -1.24 -1.13 -17.49
N CYS A 53 -0.55 -0.19 -16.85
CA CYS A 53 0.17 0.86 -17.55
C CYS A 53 1.41 0.30 -18.27
N SER A 54 1.59 0.63 -19.54
CA SER A 54 2.70 0.16 -20.37
C SER A 54 4.08 0.67 -19.89
N PHE A 55 4.10 1.79 -19.19
CA PHE A 55 5.30 2.43 -18.62
C PHE A 55 5.52 2.11 -17.13
N CYS A 56 4.75 1.20 -16.55
CA CYS A 56 4.85 0.88 -15.13
C CYS A 56 6.20 0.25 -14.78
N SER A 57 6.99 0.91 -13.94
CA SER A 57 8.31 0.43 -13.52
C SER A 57 8.27 -0.85 -12.70
N THR A 58 7.14 -1.13 -12.04
CA THR A 58 6.94 -2.33 -11.23
C THR A 58 6.22 -3.44 -11.99
N ALA A 59 5.66 -3.14 -13.17
CA ALA A 59 4.81 -4.05 -13.93
C ALA A 59 3.72 -4.73 -13.08
N ALA A 60 3.15 -3.99 -12.12
CA ALA A 60 2.31 -4.51 -11.02
C ALA A 60 1.14 -5.41 -11.45
N ASN A 61 0.66 -5.30 -12.67
CA ASN A 61 -0.42 -6.12 -13.20
C ASN A 61 0.03 -6.97 -14.41
N SER A 62 1.34 -7.22 -14.56
CA SER A 62 1.87 -8.10 -15.60
C SER A 62 1.90 -9.53 -15.11
N ARG A 63 1.10 -10.40 -15.77
CA ARG A 63 1.09 -11.85 -15.49
C ARG A 63 2.38 -12.56 -15.92
N GLU A 64 3.15 -11.95 -16.82
CA GLU A 64 4.41 -12.50 -17.30
C GLU A 64 5.54 -12.29 -16.29
N ILE A 65 5.45 -11.24 -15.47
CA ILE A 65 6.46 -10.85 -14.49
C ILE A 65 6.05 -11.26 -13.07
N HIS A 66 4.75 -11.10 -12.72
CA HIS A 66 4.23 -11.38 -11.39
C HIS A 66 3.13 -12.44 -11.43
N ASN A 67 3.43 -13.62 -10.95
CA ASN A 67 2.46 -14.71 -10.81
C ASN A 67 1.54 -14.51 -9.60
N TYR A 68 1.96 -13.70 -8.61
CA TYR A 68 1.29 -13.51 -7.33
C TYR A 68 1.19 -12.05 -6.98
N ASN A 69 0.10 -11.68 -6.33
CA ASN A 69 -0.03 -10.44 -5.58
C ASN A 69 0.01 -10.76 -4.09
N TYR A 70 0.43 -9.79 -3.30
CA TYR A 70 0.51 -9.89 -1.85
C TYR A 70 -0.39 -8.85 -1.21
N GLU A 71 -1.06 -9.26 -0.13
CA GLU A 71 -1.83 -8.39 0.74
C GLU A 71 -1.44 -8.70 2.18
N ILE A 72 -1.14 -7.66 2.95
CA ILE A 72 -0.74 -7.80 4.34
C ILE A 72 -1.97 -7.62 5.23
N ASP A 73 -2.13 -8.51 6.20
CA ASP A 73 -3.09 -8.32 7.28
C ASP A 73 -2.83 -7.00 8.00
N LEU A 74 -3.89 -6.24 8.24
CA LEU A 74 -3.77 -4.89 8.78
C LEU A 74 -3.11 -4.86 10.16
N ASP A 75 -3.51 -5.77 11.05
CA ASP A 75 -3.00 -5.73 12.42
C ASP A 75 -1.54 -6.18 12.47
N TYR A 76 -1.15 -7.11 11.61
CA TYR A 76 0.25 -7.49 11.43
C TYR A 76 1.10 -6.35 10.84
N LEU A 77 0.58 -5.64 9.84
CA LEU A 77 1.25 -4.47 9.28
C LEU A 77 1.43 -3.36 10.32
N LEU A 78 0.41 -3.12 11.15
CA LEU A 78 0.46 -2.11 12.21
C LEU A 78 1.49 -2.42 13.30
N ASP A 79 1.69 -3.69 13.64
CA ASP A 79 2.74 -4.09 14.58
C ASP A 79 4.12 -3.68 14.04
N TRP A 80 4.36 -3.93 12.74
CA TRP A 80 5.62 -3.57 12.10
C TRP A 80 5.79 -2.05 11.90
N ILE A 81 4.70 -1.32 11.65
CA ILE A 81 4.76 0.16 11.60
C ILE A 81 5.15 0.72 12.95
N LYS A 82 4.53 0.25 14.05
CA LYS A 82 4.87 0.68 15.41
C LYS A 82 6.31 0.33 15.77
N GLU A 83 6.76 -0.86 15.39
CA GLU A 83 8.13 -1.26 15.63
C GLU A 83 9.13 -0.38 14.85
N ALA A 84 8.82 -0.04 13.59
CA ALA A 84 9.64 0.88 12.81
C ALA A 84 9.70 2.29 13.43
N VAL A 85 8.57 2.80 13.95
CA VAL A 85 8.52 4.08 14.68
C VAL A 85 9.40 4.00 15.94
N ARG A 86 9.25 2.94 16.74
CA ARG A 86 10.07 2.71 17.94
C ARG A 86 11.58 2.66 17.62
N LEU A 87 11.97 1.96 16.55
CA LEU A 87 13.37 1.86 16.11
C LEU A 87 13.96 3.21 15.66
N LYS A 88 13.11 4.17 15.32
CA LYS A 88 13.48 5.54 15.00
C LYS A 88 13.34 6.50 16.19
N ASN A 89 13.33 5.99 17.42
CA ASN A 89 13.18 6.76 18.66
C ASN A 89 11.94 7.68 18.65
N ASP A 90 10.85 7.22 18.02
CA ASP A 90 9.61 7.98 17.86
C ASP A 90 9.76 9.33 17.10
N GLU A 91 10.80 9.48 16.29
CA GLU A 91 11.04 10.68 15.47
C GLU A 91 10.30 10.66 14.12
N VAL A 92 9.34 9.76 13.96
CA VAL A 92 8.53 9.67 12.74
C VAL A 92 7.35 10.63 12.84
N SER A 93 7.35 11.67 12.00
CA SER A 93 6.25 12.63 11.92
C SER A 93 5.35 12.43 10.70
N GLN A 94 5.82 11.69 9.71
CA GLN A 94 5.07 11.47 8.47
C GLN A 94 5.05 10.00 8.06
N ILE A 95 3.87 9.53 7.65
CA ILE A 95 3.72 8.24 6.99
C ILE A 95 3.13 8.45 5.60
N ASN A 96 3.82 7.92 4.59
CA ASN A 96 3.35 7.90 3.22
C ASN A 96 2.87 6.50 2.85
N ILE A 97 1.58 6.38 2.56
CA ILE A 97 0.99 5.15 2.07
C ILE A 97 1.16 5.09 0.57
N ASP A 98 1.82 4.06 0.11
CA ASP A 98 2.20 3.85 -1.27
C ASP A 98 2.02 2.35 -1.60
N SER A 99 2.24 1.95 -2.82
CA SER A 99 2.23 0.56 -3.26
C SER A 99 3.09 0.42 -4.52
N VAL A 100 3.59 -0.76 -4.77
CA VAL A 100 4.05 -1.12 -6.12
C VAL A 100 2.87 -1.31 -7.08
N GLY A 101 1.65 -1.33 -6.57
CA GLY A 101 0.37 -1.33 -7.27
C GLY A 101 -0.46 -0.07 -6.99
N GLU A 102 -1.70 -0.23 -6.52
CA GLU A 102 -2.63 0.85 -6.21
C GLU A 102 -3.11 0.78 -4.74
N PRO A 103 -2.72 1.74 -3.89
CA PRO A 103 -3.08 1.71 -2.47
C PRO A 103 -4.58 1.74 -2.21
N THR A 104 -5.35 2.47 -3.02
CA THR A 104 -6.82 2.58 -2.84
C THR A 104 -7.56 1.28 -3.14
N ALA A 105 -6.89 0.31 -3.72
CA ALA A 105 -7.41 -1.02 -3.95
C ALA A 105 -7.28 -1.94 -2.72
N TYR A 106 -6.48 -1.55 -1.71
CA TYR A 106 -6.43 -2.26 -0.43
C TYR A 106 -7.76 -2.11 0.31
N PRO A 107 -8.45 -3.22 0.68
CA PRO A 107 -9.82 -3.14 1.21
C PRO A 107 -9.94 -2.34 2.51
N ARG A 108 -8.93 -2.41 3.37
CA ARG A 108 -8.90 -1.74 4.68
C ARG A 108 -8.13 -0.42 4.70
N ILE A 109 -8.03 0.28 3.54
CA ILE A 109 -7.19 1.48 3.41
C ILE A 109 -7.58 2.61 4.37
N ALA A 110 -8.88 2.89 4.53
CA ALA A 110 -9.34 3.93 5.45
C ALA A 110 -9.07 3.57 6.93
N GLU A 111 -9.18 2.29 7.28
CA GLU A 111 -8.86 1.81 8.62
C GLU A 111 -7.35 1.88 8.89
N LEU A 112 -6.52 1.52 7.91
CA LEU A 112 -5.06 1.67 7.97
C LEU A 112 -4.69 3.13 8.26
N ILE A 113 -5.23 4.07 7.48
CA ILE A 113 -4.98 5.52 7.66
C ILE A 113 -5.35 5.96 9.08
N ARG A 114 -6.53 5.59 9.56
CA ARG A 114 -7.01 5.96 10.90
C ARG A 114 -6.09 5.44 11.99
N LYS A 115 -5.69 4.18 11.91
CA LYS A 115 -4.82 3.56 12.91
C LYS A 115 -3.40 4.13 12.87
N VAL A 116 -2.87 4.38 11.67
CA VAL A 116 -1.56 5.02 11.49
C VAL A 116 -1.58 6.45 12.04
N LYS A 117 -2.64 7.22 11.75
CA LYS A 117 -2.79 8.60 12.25
C LYS A 117 -2.88 8.67 13.78
N SER A 118 -3.31 7.60 14.43
CA SER A 118 -3.37 7.52 15.90
C SER A 118 -2.04 7.16 16.57
N ILE A 119 -0.99 6.85 15.81
CA ILE A 119 0.34 6.59 16.36
C ILE A 119 0.92 7.91 16.87
N GLN A 120 1.47 7.89 18.08
CA GLN A 120 2.09 9.06 18.68
C GLN A 120 3.17 9.65 17.75
N ASN A 121 3.24 10.98 17.66
CA ASN A 121 4.15 11.77 16.83
C ASN A 121 3.88 11.69 15.30
N VAL A 122 2.96 10.86 14.82
CA VAL A 122 2.55 10.89 13.42
C VAL A 122 1.61 12.06 13.16
N GLU A 123 2.16 13.15 12.65
CA GLU A 123 1.43 14.39 12.39
C GLU A 123 0.74 14.38 11.02
N PHE A 124 1.33 13.71 10.04
CA PHE A 124 0.86 13.79 8.67
C PHE A 124 0.85 12.44 7.96
N VAL A 125 -0.29 12.09 7.37
CA VAL A 125 -0.45 10.89 6.55
C VAL A 125 -0.72 11.30 5.11
N THR A 126 0.07 10.77 4.19
CA THR A 126 -0.07 11.02 2.75
C THR A 126 -0.28 9.71 2.02
N MET A 127 -0.85 9.77 0.82
CA MET A 127 -1.04 8.60 -0.03
C MET A 127 -0.74 8.93 -1.50
N GLN A 128 -0.16 7.98 -2.22
CA GLN A 128 -0.07 8.02 -3.68
C GLN A 128 -1.21 7.21 -4.29
N SER A 129 -1.73 7.64 -5.44
CA SER A 129 -2.82 6.91 -6.10
C SER A 129 -2.87 7.22 -7.59
N ASN A 130 -3.31 6.25 -8.39
CA ASN A 130 -3.69 6.48 -9.79
C ASN A 130 -5.05 7.18 -9.93
N GLY A 131 -5.80 7.35 -8.85
CA GLY A 131 -7.07 8.08 -8.78
C GLY A 131 -8.30 7.33 -9.28
N THR A 132 -8.14 6.21 -9.98
CA THR A 132 -9.26 5.55 -10.69
C THR A 132 -10.31 4.92 -9.77
N LEU A 133 -9.95 4.63 -8.53
CA LEU A 133 -10.86 4.07 -7.51
C LEU A 133 -11.33 5.11 -6.48
N LEU A 134 -11.02 6.40 -6.68
CA LEU A 134 -11.42 7.49 -5.80
C LEU A 134 -12.83 7.96 -6.16
N THR A 135 -13.85 7.31 -5.57
CA THR A 135 -15.21 7.83 -5.56
C THR A 135 -15.36 8.91 -4.50
N GLU A 136 -16.43 9.71 -4.58
CA GLU A 136 -16.72 10.75 -3.58
C GLU A 136 -16.83 10.16 -2.16
N GLU A 137 -17.50 9.00 -2.03
CA GLU A 137 -17.65 8.30 -0.76
C GLU A 137 -16.29 7.84 -0.22
N LYS A 138 -15.43 7.32 -1.10
CA LYS A 138 -14.07 6.89 -0.70
C LYS A 138 -13.23 8.08 -0.28
N ILE A 139 -13.27 9.19 -1.00
CA ILE A 139 -12.54 10.43 -0.62
C ILE A 139 -12.99 10.90 0.76
N LYS A 140 -14.29 11.00 1.02
CA LYS A 140 -14.83 11.37 2.33
C LYS A 140 -14.41 10.41 3.45
N ALA A 141 -14.37 9.11 3.16
CA ALA A 141 -13.90 8.10 4.12
C ALA A 141 -12.42 8.25 4.45
N LEU A 142 -11.57 8.52 3.46
CA LEU A 142 -10.14 8.74 3.63
C LEU A 142 -9.86 10.03 4.41
N GLU A 143 -10.56 11.12 4.09
CA GLU A 143 -10.49 12.39 4.82
C GLU A 143 -10.88 12.20 6.30
N SER A 144 -12.04 11.57 6.54
CA SER A 144 -12.52 11.27 7.89
C SER A 144 -11.59 10.31 8.67
N ALA A 145 -10.78 9.52 7.98
CA ALA A 145 -9.75 8.68 8.57
C ALA A 145 -8.48 9.46 8.96
N GLY A 146 -8.34 10.71 8.52
CA GLY A 146 -7.20 11.58 8.82
C GLY A 146 -6.12 11.63 7.73
N LEU A 147 -6.47 11.27 6.48
CA LEU A 147 -5.58 11.47 5.34
C LEU A 147 -5.39 12.96 5.07
N GLY A 148 -4.13 13.43 5.09
CA GLY A 148 -3.81 14.84 4.91
C GLY A 148 -3.55 15.23 3.46
N ARG A 149 -3.11 14.30 2.61
CA ARG A 149 -2.81 14.58 1.19
C ARG A 149 -2.87 13.33 0.33
N ILE A 150 -3.40 13.50 -0.89
CA ILE A 150 -3.29 12.51 -1.98
C ILE A 150 -2.40 13.09 -3.07
N ASN A 151 -1.39 12.33 -3.47
CA ASN A 151 -0.56 12.61 -4.63
C ASN A 151 -1.10 11.77 -5.80
N LEU A 152 -1.72 12.42 -6.78
CA LEU A 152 -2.27 11.74 -7.95
C LEU A 152 -1.21 11.55 -9.03
N SER A 153 -1.12 10.35 -9.57
CA SER A 153 -0.32 10.02 -10.75
C SER A 153 -1.10 10.36 -12.02
N LEU A 154 -0.95 11.60 -12.48
CA LEU A 154 -1.57 12.07 -13.72
C LEU A 154 -0.53 12.14 -14.83
N HIS A 155 -0.70 11.34 -15.87
CA HIS A 155 0.29 11.22 -16.95
C HIS A 155 -0.06 11.99 -18.21
N SER A 156 -1.33 12.40 -18.39
CA SER A 156 -1.79 13.25 -19.49
C SER A 156 -3.02 14.03 -19.09
N LEU A 157 -3.15 15.25 -19.65
CA LEU A 157 -4.39 16.03 -19.61
C LEU A 157 -5.20 15.86 -20.90
N ASP A 158 -4.72 15.12 -21.88
CA ASP A 158 -5.44 14.80 -23.10
C ASP A 158 -6.31 13.56 -22.90
N ASP A 159 -7.61 13.72 -23.09
CA ASP A 159 -8.61 12.66 -22.93
C ASP A 159 -8.34 11.43 -23.81
N LYS A 160 -7.60 11.59 -24.90
CA LYS A 160 -7.22 10.48 -25.78
C LYS A 160 -6.20 9.54 -25.13
N PHE A 161 -5.39 10.07 -24.21
CA PHE A 161 -4.35 9.33 -23.49
C PHE A 161 -4.72 9.01 -22.05
N SER A 162 -5.80 9.58 -21.54
CA SER A 162 -6.28 9.37 -20.15
C SER A 162 -7.29 8.22 -20.02
N LYS A 163 -7.67 7.57 -21.12
CA LYS A 163 -8.65 6.47 -21.16
C LYS A 163 -7.99 5.11 -21.09
N TYR A 164 -7.33 4.79 -19.95
CA TYR A 164 -6.81 3.44 -19.74
C TYR A 164 -7.03 2.98 -18.31
#